data_494e42dedd969eb9a2819dd1c9ab289a
#
_entry.id   494e42dedd969eb9a2819dd1c9ab289a
#
_cell.length_a   1.000
_cell.length_b   1.000
_cell.length_c   1.000
_cell.angle_alpha   90.00
_cell.angle_beta   90.00
_cell.angle_gamma   90.00
#
_symmetry.space_group_name_H-M   'P 1'
#
loop_
_entity.id
_entity.type
_entity.pdbx_description
1 polymer ?
#
loop_
_entity_poly.entity_id
_entity_poly.type
_entity_poly.pdbx_seq_one_letter_code
_entity_poly.pdbx_strand_id
1 'polypeptide(L)'
;MYFNKVIKEYIGINILVFQVMTRHQKYNDVKFFLVAIAFISAFNYYLTWSNIKFNWFLVYTYAIDTIQGWLAWWAVRSIIIYLDKKMPYGNNPLKRILIQLLVTTITGMLVIILLTELASWILRGRPALANFYFFDIFIIVIWFFVINGVYIGMHYYSEWRESERQRQEEKKLRTGGFTVKHGNQNLLFPFNDIFGFYAEEGYTILLTKENKKYFPDRSLDKIETLLPEELFFRLNRQYILNRKVVTGFKRTGNGKIDVLVNVPENFPSSISVSRTKAVSFKNWFEID
;
A
#
# COMPACT_ATOMS: atom_id res chain seq x y z
N MET A 1 -16.77 -34.33 -27.26
CA MET A 1 -16.26 -32.98 -27.55
C MET A 1 -16.89 -31.88 -26.68
N TYR A 2 -18.16 -31.96 -26.31
CA TYR A 2 -18.86 -30.97 -25.46
C TYR A 2 -18.41 -30.95 -24.00
N PHE A 3 -18.11 -32.12 -23.41
CA PHE A 3 -17.70 -32.25 -22.00
C PHE A 3 -16.34 -31.57 -21.67
N ASN A 4 -15.38 -31.64 -22.60
CA ASN A 4 -14.06 -30.98 -22.43
C ASN A 4 -14.16 -29.45 -22.55
N LYS A 5 -15.17 -28.89 -23.22
CA LYS A 5 -15.40 -27.45 -23.32
C LYS A 5 -15.97 -26.89 -22.01
N VAL A 6 -16.95 -27.62 -21.43
CA VAL A 6 -17.55 -27.24 -20.15
C VAL A 6 -16.56 -27.30 -18.99
N ILE A 7 -15.68 -28.31 -18.96
CA ILE A 7 -14.62 -28.41 -17.94
C ILE A 7 -13.60 -27.28 -18.08
N LYS A 8 -13.20 -26.90 -19.31
CA LYS A 8 -12.31 -25.75 -19.53
C LYS A 8 -12.92 -24.42 -19.12
N GLU A 9 -14.22 -24.21 -19.40
CA GLU A 9 -14.93 -23.01 -18.93
C GLU A 9 -15.04 -22.98 -17.39
N TYR A 10 -15.36 -24.10 -16.75
CA TYR A 10 -15.47 -24.20 -15.29
C TYR A 10 -14.10 -23.97 -14.59
N ILE A 11 -13.02 -24.53 -15.15
CA ILE A 11 -11.65 -24.27 -14.68
C ILE A 11 -11.23 -22.83 -14.96
N GLY A 12 -11.59 -22.27 -16.11
CA GLY A 12 -11.32 -20.87 -16.46
C GLY A 12 -12.03 -19.89 -15.52
N ILE A 13 -13.31 -20.15 -15.19
CA ILE A 13 -14.09 -19.34 -14.26
C ILE A 13 -13.50 -19.45 -12.83
N ASN A 14 -13.13 -20.64 -12.38
CA ASN A 14 -12.51 -20.83 -11.07
C ASN A 14 -11.12 -20.17 -10.98
N ILE A 15 -10.32 -20.23 -12.05
CA ILE A 15 -9.02 -19.52 -12.10
C ILE A 15 -9.24 -18.01 -12.14
N LEU A 16 -10.25 -17.50 -12.86
CA LEU A 16 -10.59 -16.08 -12.90
C LEU A 16 -11.12 -15.58 -11.55
N VAL A 17 -11.98 -16.35 -10.90
CA VAL A 17 -12.48 -16.08 -9.55
C VAL A 17 -11.32 -16.11 -8.54
N PHE A 18 -10.42 -17.07 -8.65
CA PHE A 18 -9.22 -17.16 -7.81
C PHE A 18 -8.24 -16.02 -8.09
N GLN A 19 -8.04 -15.62 -9.35
CA GLN A 19 -7.22 -14.44 -9.71
C GLN A 19 -7.85 -13.12 -9.30
N VAL A 20 -9.18 -12.98 -9.38
CA VAL A 20 -9.89 -11.80 -8.87
C VAL A 20 -9.84 -11.76 -7.33
N MET A 21 -9.94 -12.90 -6.66
CA MET A 21 -9.75 -13.01 -5.20
C MET A 21 -8.31 -12.68 -4.78
N THR A 22 -7.29 -13.10 -5.54
CA THR A 22 -5.87 -12.84 -5.22
C THR A 22 -5.40 -11.44 -5.61
N ARG A 23 -6.00 -10.83 -6.63
CA ARG A 23 -5.63 -9.48 -7.10
C ARG A 23 -6.03 -8.35 -6.14
N HIS A 24 -6.86 -8.63 -5.12
CA HIS A 24 -7.30 -7.68 -4.08
C HIS A 24 -6.92 -8.13 -2.66
N GLN A 25 -5.96 -9.02 -2.50
CA GLN A 25 -5.56 -9.50 -1.18
C GLN A 25 -4.63 -8.46 -0.52
N LYS A 26 -5.25 -7.41 0.04
CA LYS A 26 -4.57 -6.39 0.88
C LYS A 26 -3.90 -7.04 2.10
N TYR A 27 -4.41 -8.20 2.54
CA TYR A 27 -3.93 -8.94 3.70
C TYR A 27 -3.52 -10.36 3.31
N ASN A 28 -2.27 -10.73 3.61
CA ASN A 28 -1.81 -12.12 3.52
C ASN A 28 -2.03 -12.82 4.87
N ASP A 29 -3.29 -12.86 5.30
CA ASP A 29 -3.73 -13.15 6.66
C ASP A 29 -4.31 -14.55 6.85
N VAL A 30 -4.73 -15.22 5.77
CA VAL A 30 -5.50 -16.48 5.85
C VAL A 30 -4.73 -17.57 6.59
N LYS A 31 -3.47 -17.81 6.22
CA LYS A 31 -2.65 -18.84 6.88
C LYS A 31 -2.45 -18.54 8.38
N PHE A 32 -2.22 -17.28 8.70
CA PHE A 32 -2.05 -16.83 10.08
C PHE A 32 -3.31 -17.09 10.90
N PHE A 33 -4.48 -16.65 10.44
CA PHE A 33 -5.72 -16.81 11.20
C PHE A 33 -6.23 -18.26 11.24
N LEU A 34 -5.97 -19.09 10.23
CA LEU A 34 -6.27 -20.52 10.33
C LEU A 34 -5.54 -21.19 11.52
N VAL A 35 -4.29 -20.83 11.74
CA VAL A 35 -3.51 -21.34 12.87
C VAL A 35 -3.90 -20.63 14.17
N ALA A 36 -4.00 -19.31 14.17
CA ALA A 36 -4.29 -18.51 15.34
C ALA A 36 -5.65 -18.89 15.97
N ILE A 37 -6.69 -19.12 15.17
CA ILE A 37 -8.03 -19.48 15.68
C ILE A 37 -8.01 -20.86 16.33
N ALA A 38 -7.26 -21.82 15.79
CA ALA A 38 -7.10 -23.11 16.45
C ALA A 38 -6.45 -22.96 17.83
N PHE A 39 -5.45 -22.09 17.99
CA PHE A 39 -4.87 -21.74 19.29
C PHE A 39 -5.85 -21.01 20.19
N ILE A 40 -6.61 -20.06 19.67
CA ILE A 40 -7.66 -19.34 20.41
C ILE A 40 -8.70 -20.34 20.96
N SER A 41 -9.17 -21.29 20.14
CA SER A 41 -10.12 -22.31 20.57
C SER A 41 -9.54 -23.20 21.68
N ALA A 42 -8.27 -23.62 21.56
CA ALA A 42 -7.59 -24.38 22.61
C ALA A 42 -7.45 -23.57 23.90
N PHE A 43 -7.10 -22.30 23.80
CA PHE A 43 -6.96 -21.42 24.96
C PHE A 43 -8.31 -21.15 25.64
N ASN A 44 -9.37 -20.90 24.87
CA ASN A 44 -10.73 -20.78 25.41
C ASN A 44 -11.17 -22.04 26.13
N TYR A 45 -10.90 -23.20 25.55
CA TYR A 45 -11.20 -24.47 26.19
C TYR A 45 -10.50 -24.60 27.56
N TYR A 46 -9.21 -24.22 27.61
CA TYR A 46 -8.44 -24.21 28.87
C TYR A 46 -9.01 -23.24 29.90
N LEU A 47 -9.52 -22.07 29.52
CA LEU A 47 -10.11 -21.09 30.42
C LEU A 47 -11.48 -21.53 30.96
N THR A 48 -12.25 -22.25 30.15
CA THR A 48 -13.64 -22.61 30.47
C THR A 48 -13.73 -23.89 31.29
N TRP A 49 -12.78 -24.84 31.10
CA TRP A 49 -12.85 -26.15 31.73
C TRP A 49 -11.72 -26.39 32.73
N SER A 50 -12.10 -26.60 34.02
CA SER A 50 -11.13 -26.81 35.12
C SER A 50 -10.51 -28.24 35.16
N ASN A 51 -11.16 -29.25 34.55
CA ASN A 51 -10.72 -30.65 34.54
C ASN A 51 -10.68 -31.22 33.10
N ILE A 52 -9.63 -30.89 32.36
CA ILE A 52 -9.45 -31.38 31.00
C ILE A 52 -8.97 -32.81 31.02
N LYS A 53 -9.81 -33.76 30.59
CA LYS A 53 -9.43 -35.15 30.36
C LYS A 53 -9.35 -35.39 28.87
N PHE A 54 -8.23 -35.97 28.42
CA PHE A 54 -8.06 -36.31 26.99
C PHE A 54 -8.96 -37.49 26.63
N ASN A 55 -10.04 -37.24 25.93
CA ASN A 55 -11.00 -38.21 25.43
C ASN A 55 -11.55 -37.77 24.04
N TRP A 56 -12.26 -38.66 23.37
CA TRP A 56 -12.85 -38.36 22.06
C TRP A 56 -13.88 -37.21 22.12
N PHE A 57 -14.53 -37.02 23.24
CA PHE A 57 -15.45 -35.90 23.45
C PHE A 57 -14.72 -34.55 23.40
N LEU A 58 -13.52 -34.46 23.98
CA LEU A 58 -12.66 -33.27 23.90
C LEU A 58 -12.31 -32.95 22.46
N VAL A 59 -11.85 -33.96 21.70
CA VAL A 59 -11.45 -33.78 20.29
C VAL A 59 -12.62 -33.27 19.45
N TYR A 60 -13.78 -33.83 19.67
CA TYR A 60 -15.00 -33.48 18.95
C TYR A 60 -15.47 -32.05 19.26
N THR A 61 -15.57 -31.67 20.55
CA THR A 61 -15.96 -30.32 20.97
C THR A 61 -14.97 -29.26 20.51
N TYR A 62 -13.66 -29.52 20.65
CA TYR A 62 -12.60 -28.65 20.13
C TYR A 62 -12.69 -28.43 18.62
N ALA A 63 -12.97 -29.48 17.87
CA ALA A 63 -13.12 -29.38 16.42
C ALA A 63 -14.32 -28.49 16.03
N ILE A 64 -15.47 -28.67 16.74
CA ILE A 64 -16.66 -27.84 16.52
C ILE A 64 -16.34 -26.36 16.82
N ASP A 65 -15.76 -26.08 17.98
CA ASP A 65 -15.43 -24.70 18.40
C ASP A 65 -14.45 -24.05 17.41
N THR A 66 -13.46 -24.80 16.93
CA THR A 66 -12.51 -24.31 15.95
C THR A 66 -13.18 -23.98 14.60
N ILE A 67 -14.07 -24.85 14.12
CA ILE A 67 -14.83 -24.62 12.89
C ILE A 67 -15.74 -23.41 13.03
N GLN A 68 -16.44 -23.26 14.14
CA GLN A 68 -17.26 -22.10 14.43
C GLN A 68 -16.42 -20.81 14.45
N GLY A 69 -15.24 -20.85 15.08
CA GLY A 69 -14.29 -19.74 15.10
C GLY A 69 -13.83 -19.35 13.71
N TRP A 70 -13.54 -20.30 12.82
CA TRP A 70 -13.16 -20.02 11.43
C TRP A 70 -14.31 -19.39 10.64
N LEU A 71 -15.52 -19.88 10.80
CA LEU A 71 -16.71 -19.32 10.13
C LEU A 71 -17.00 -17.88 10.61
N ALA A 72 -16.93 -17.64 11.92
CA ALA A 72 -17.10 -16.31 12.49
C ALA A 72 -16.01 -15.34 12.00
N TRP A 73 -14.75 -15.77 12.04
CA TRP A 73 -13.64 -14.98 11.51
C TRP A 73 -13.81 -14.67 10.00
N TRP A 74 -14.26 -15.65 9.21
CA TRP A 74 -14.50 -15.43 7.77
C TRP A 74 -15.56 -14.36 7.52
N ALA A 75 -16.63 -14.36 8.31
CA ALA A 75 -17.67 -13.33 8.25
C ALA A 75 -17.11 -11.95 8.65
N VAL A 76 -16.36 -11.87 9.76
CA VAL A 76 -15.68 -10.65 10.22
C VAL A 76 -14.71 -10.12 9.14
N ARG A 77 -13.87 -10.98 8.60
CA ARG A 77 -12.94 -10.65 7.52
C ARG A 77 -13.63 -10.07 6.29
N SER A 78 -14.74 -10.68 5.89
CA SER A 78 -15.52 -10.21 4.75
C SER A 78 -16.04 -8.79 4.96
N ILE A 79 -16.48 -8.45 6.16
CA ILE A 79 -16.92 -7.10 6.54
C ILE A 79 -15.73 -6.14 6.55
N ILE A 80 -14.58 -6.52 7.07
CA ILE A 80 -13.37 -5.67 7.07
C ILE A 80 -12.99 -5.30 5.64
N ILE A 81 -12.94 -6.28 4.73
CA ILE A 81 -12.64 -6.07 3.31
C ILE A 81 -13.69 -5.17 2.63
N TYR A 82 -14.96 -5.37 2.94
CA TYR A 82 -16.04 -4.52 2.45
C TYR A 82 -15.90 -3.07 2.91
N LEU A 83 -15.63 -2.88 4.20
CA LEU A 83 -15.42 -1.56 4.79
C LEU A 83 -14.16 -0.88 4.25
N ASP A 84 -13.08 -1.62 3.97
CA ASP A 84 -11.85 -1.07 3.34
C ASP A 84 -12.13 -0.43 1.98
N LYS A 85 -13.07 -1.01 1.23
CA LYS A 85 -13.50 -0.45 -0.07
C LYS A 85 -14.43 0.75 0.07
N LYS A 86 -15.37 0.68 1.01
CA LYS A 86 -16.44 1.67 1.13
C LYS A 86 -16.07 2.84 2.03
N MET A 87 -15.19 2.64 3.00
CA MET A 87 -14.82 3.60 4.02
C MET A 87 -13.34 3.48 4.37
N PRO A 88 -12.43 3.93 3.47
CA PRO A 88 -10.99 3.84 3.72
C PRO A 88 -10.57 4.66 4.94
N TYR A 89 -9.52 4.24 5.63
CA TYR A 89 -9.02 4.88 6.86
C TYR A 89 -8.54 6.32 6.65
N GLY A 90 -8.10 6.68 5.41
CA GLY A 90 -7.53 7.99 5.10
C GLY A 90 -8.44 9.19 5.38
N ASN A 91 -9.77 9.03 5.27
CA ASN A 91 -10.70 10.16 5.42
C ASN A 91 -11.02 10.48 6.90
N ASN A 92 -11.29 9.46 7.71
CA ASN A 92 -11.59 9.60 9.13
C ASN A 92 -11.27 8.29 9.86
N PRO A 93 -10.03 8.09 10.31
CA PRO A 93 -9.56 6.83 10.86
C PRO A 93 -10.32 6.42 12.14
N LEU A 94 -10.60 7.35 13.04
CA LEU A 94 -11.30 7.05 14.29
C LEU A 94 -12.72 6.54 14.03
N LYS A 95 -13.47 7.21 13.19
CA LYS A 95 -14.83 6.78 12.81
C LYS A 95 -14.81 5.41 12.15
N ARG A 96 -13.82 5.16 11.28
CA ARG A 96 -13.64 3.87 10.60
C ARG A 96 -13.36 2.74 11.60
N ILE A 97 -12.47 2.97 12.58
CA ILE A 97 -12.12 1.99 13.62
C ILE A 97 -13.35 1.68 14.46
N LEU A 98 -14.08 2.70 14.93
CA LEU A 98 -15.26 2.49 15.78
C LEU A 98 -16.37 1.70 15.05
N ILE A 99 -16.68 2.05 13.80
CA ILE A 99 -17.66 1.32 12.99
C ILE A 99 -17.18 -0.12 12.75
N GLN A 100 -15.91 -0.31 12.43
CA GLN A 100 -15.35 -1.65 12.25
C GLN A 100 -15.52 -2.49 13.52
N LEU A 101 -15.05 -2.01 14.66
CA LEU A 101 -15.15 -2.70 15.94
C LEU A 101 -16.61 -3.09 16.25
N LEU A 102 -17.54 -2.15 16.10
CA LEU A 102 -18.94 -2.38 16.38
C LEU A 102 -19.54 -3.43 15.45
N VAL A 103 -19.45 -3.22 14.13
CA VAL A 103 -20.11 -4.07 13.14
C VAL A 103 -19.51 -5.47 13.12
N THR A 104 -18.18 -5.59 13.17
CA THR A 104 -17.52 -6.90 13.11
C THR A 104 -17.75 -7.70 14.39
N THR A 105 -17.73 -7.06 15.57
CA THR A 105 -18.01 -7.74 16.85
C THR A 105 -19.45 -8.25 16.89
N ILE A 106 -20.42 -7.42 16.52
CA ILE A 106 -21.83 -7.84 16.46
C ILE A 106 -22.00 -9.01 15.48
N THR A 107 -21.44 -8.92 14.28
CA THR A 107 -21.53 -9.99 13.28
C THR A 107 -20.87 -11.27 13.74
N GLY A 108 -19.67 -11.19 14.29
CA GLY A 108 -18.95 -12.36 14.81
C GLY A 108 -19.72 -13.04 15.93
N MET A 109 -20.27 -12.27 16.86
CA MET A 109 -21.13 -12.78 17.94
C MET A 109 -22.39 -13.46 17.41
N LEU A 110 -23.09 -12.84 16.46
CA LEU A 110 -24.28 -13.46 15.85
C LEU A 110 -23.96 -14.80 15.22
N VAL A 111 -22.86 -14.89 14.47
CA VAL A 111 -22.43 -16.16 13.84
C VAL A 111 -22.14 -17.20 14.92
N ILE A 112 -21.39 -16.88 15.95
CA ILE A 112 -21.06 -17.83 17.04
C ILE A 112 -22.33 -18.28 17.78
N ILE A 113 -23.21 -17.35 18.15
CA ILE A 113 -24.48 -17.67 18.84
C ILE A 113 -25.32 -18.61 17.99
N LEU A 114 -25.53 -18.30 16.70
CA LEU A 114 -26.33 -19.11 15.80
C LEU A 114 -25.75 -20.52 15.63
N LEU A 115 -24.45 -20.63 15.45
CA LEU A 115 -23.78 -21.92 15.28
C LEU A 115 -23.77 -22.75 16.57
N THR A 116 -23.58 -22.10 17.73
CA THR A 116 -23.61 -22.78 19.04
C THR A 116 -25.02 -23.27 19.36
N GLU A 117 -26.05 -22.48 19.10
CA GLU A 117 -27.45 -22.91 19.26
C GLU A 117 -27.77 -24.08 18.32
N LEU A 118 -27.40 -23.99 17.04
CA LEU A 118 -27.62 -25.06 16.09
C LEU A 118 -26.93 -26.36 16.53
N ALA A 119 -25.66 -26.28 16.95
CA ALA A 119 -24.93 -27.43 17.47
C ALA A 119 -25.55 -28.00 18.71
N SER A 120 -26.02 -27.18 19.64
CA SER A 120 -26.66 -27.61 20.87
C SER A 120 -28.02 -28.33 20.62
N TRP A 121 -28.84 -27.81 19.72
CA TRP A 121 -30.07 -28.45 19.29
C TRP A 121 -29.85 -29.80 18.60
N ILE A 122 -28.86 -29.90 17.71
CA ILE A 122 -28.55 -31.15 17.02
C ILE A 122 -28.00 -32.22 17.98
N LEU A 123 -27.13 -31.81 18.91
CA LEU A 123 -26.42 -32.76 19.77
C LEU A 123 -27.16 -33.10 21.07
N ARG A 124 -27.92 -32.16 21.60
CA ARG A 124 -28.55 -32.26 22.95
C ARG A 124 -30.07 -32.18 22.94
N GLY A 125 -30.68 -31.76 21.81
CA GLY A 125 -32.13 -31.53 21.70
C GLY A 125 -32.63 -30.38 22.59
N ARG A 126 -31.75 -29.48 23.02
CA ARG A 126 -32.06 -28.34 23.92
C ARG A 126 -31.14 -27.15 23.61
N PRO A 127 -31.53 -25.90 24.02
CA PRO A 127 -30.71 -24.72 23.80
C PRO A 127 -29.36 -24.79 24.53
N ALA A 128 -28.44 -23.89 24.13
CA ALA A 128 -27.13 -23.76 24.75
C ALA A 128 -27.25 -23.45 26.24
N LEU A 129 -26.25 -23.82 27.03
CA LEU A 129 -26.22 -23.61 28.48
C LEU A 129 -26.13 -22.10 28.79
N ALA A 130 -26.75 -21.69 29.91
CA ALA A 130 -26.71 -20.30 30.37
C ALA A 130 -25.27 -19.78 30.55
N ASN A 131 -24.33 -20.62 30.98
CA ASN A 131 -22.92 -20.26 31.15
C ASN A 131 -22.29 -19.75 29.85
N PHE A 132 -22.68 -20.27 28.67
CA PHE A 132 -22.25 -19.78 27.40
C PHE A 132 -22.58 -18.29 27.23
N TYR A 133 -23.78 -17.84 27.58
CA TYR A 133 -24.20 -16.46 27.43
C TYR A 133 -23.59 -15.50 28.45
N PHE A 134 -23.29 -15.99 29.67
CA PHE A 134 -22.75 -15.13 30.75
C PHE A 134 -21.22 -15.08 30.79
N PHE A 135 -20.54 -16.14 30.41
CA PHE A 135 -19.08 -16.23 30.52
C PHE A 135 -18.39 -16.36 29.17
N ASP A 136 -18.77 -17.34 28.33
CA ASP A 136 -18.04 -17.64 27.12
C ASP A 136 -18.16 -16.49 26.11
N ILE A 137 -19.34 -15.88 25.97
CA ILE A 137 -19.54 -14.71 25.10
C ILE A 137 -18.62 -13.55 25.47
N PHE A 138 -18.39 -13.29 26.74
CA PHE A 138 -17.51 -12.21 27.18
C PHE A 138 -16.07 -12.45 26.70
N ILE A 139 -15.58 -13.68 26.84
CA ILE A 139 -14.24 -14.06 26.35
C ILE A 139 -14.18 -13.95 24.82
N ILE A 140 -15.21 -14.38 24.12
CA ILE A 140 -15.31 -14.31 22.66
C ILE A 140 -15.26 -12.85 22.17
N VAL A 141 -15.94 -11.93 22.83
CA VAL A 141 -15.90 -10.49 22.53
C VAL A 141 -14.47 -9.96 22.64
N ILE A 142 -13.73 -10.33 23.68
CA ILE A 142 -12.31 -9.92 23.82
C ILE A 142 -11.50 -10.39 22.61
N TRP A 143 -11.71 -11.63 22.15
CA TRP A 143 -11.01 -12.14 20.96
C TRP A 143 -11.38 -11.38 19.68
N PHE A 144 -12.62 -10.94 19.50
CA PHE A 144 -12.97 -10.08 18.37
C PHE A 144 -12.26 -8.74 18.43
N PHE A 145 -12.08 -8.15 19.62
CA PHE A 145 -11.25 -6.94 19.76
C PHE A 145 -9.79 -7.21 19.39
N VAL A 146 -9.22 -8.33 19.82
CA VAL A 146 -7.85 -8.73 19.45
C VAL A 146 -7.73 -8.92 17.94
N ILE A 147 -8.65 -9.65 17.30
CA ILE A 147 -8.66 -9.86 15.85
C ILE A 147 -8.73 -8.52 15.10
N ASN A 148 -9.62 -7.61 15.52
CA ASN A 148 -9.70 -6.28 14.93
C ASN A 148 -8.43 -5.48 15.16
N GLY A 149 -7.81 -5.56 16.33
CA GLY A 149 -6.52 -4.93 16.62
C GLY A 149 -5.42 -5.40 15.66
N VAL A 150 -5.36 -6.71 15.36
CA VAL A 150 -4.43 -7.27 14.38
C VAL A 150 -4.68 -6.67 12.99
N TYR A 151 -5.94 -6.60 12.51
CA TYR A 151 -6.25 -6.01 11.20
C TYR A 151 -5.90 -4.53 11.11
N ILE A 152 -6.21 -3.76 12.16
CA ILE A 152 -5.85 -2.34 12.24
C ILE A 152 -4.33 -2.19 12.23
N GLY A 153 -3.63 -2.99 13.02
CA GLY A 153 -2.16 -3.02 13.06
C GLY A 153 -1.54 -3.37 11.70
N MET A 154 -2.05 -4.39 11.03
CA MET A 154 -1.61 -4.77 9.67
C MET A 154 -1.81 -3.64 8.66
N HIS A 155 -2.95 -2.92 8.74
CA HIS A 155 -3.22 -1.79 7.87
C HIS A 155 -2.16 -0.68 8.06
N TYR A 156 -1.97 -0.20 9.29
CA TYR A 156 -1.00 0.86 9.58
C TYR A 156 0.45 0.44 9.34
N TYR A 157 0.78 -0.82 9.61
CA TYR A 157 2.10 -1.35 9.29
C TYR A 157 2.38 -1.34 7.78
N SER A 158 1.40 -1.72 6.96
CA SER A 158 1.55 -1.69 5.50
C SER A 158 1.68 -0.26 4.95
N GLU A 159 0.94 0.71 5.49
CA GLU A 159 1.05 2.12 5.13
C GLU A 159 2.41 2.72 5.56
N TRP A 160 2.84 2.42 6.79
CA TRP A 160 4.14 2.85 7.27
C TRP A 160 5.28 2.30 6.42
N ARG A 161 5.24 1.01 6.10
CA ARG A 161 6.25 0.36 5.25
C ARG A 161 6.32 0.97 3.85
N GLU A 162 5.17 1.28 3.26
CA GLU A 162 5.13 1.92 1.94
C GLU A 162 5.68 3.36 2.00
N SER A 163 5.30 4.12 3.03
CA SER A 163 5.84 5.48 3.27
C SER A 163 7.36 5.46 3.48
N GLU A 164 7.87 4.49 4.27
CA GLU A 164 9.31 4.36 4.51
C GLU A 164 10.07 3.95 3.24
N ARG A 165 9.49 3.07 2.42
CA ARG A 165 10.05 2.72 1.11
C ARG A 165 10.17 3.95 0.21
N GLN A 166 9.13 4.76 0.13
CA GLN A 166 9.13 6.01 -0.65
C GLN A 166 10.21 6.99 -0.16
N ARG A 167 10.31 7.16 1.15
CA ARG A 167 11.37 8.00 1.76
C ARG A 167 12.78 7.49 1.45
N GLN A 168 13.00 6.19 1.46
CA GLN A 168 14.31 5.61 1.12
C GLN A 168 14.63 5.76 -0.37
N GLU A 169 13.64 5.62 -1.25
CA GLU A 169 13.80 5.89 -2.68
C GLU A 169 14.13 7.37 -2.93
N GLU A 170 13.43 8.30 -2.26
CA GLU A 170 13.75 9.73 -2.33
C GLU A 170 15.15 10.05 -1.81
N LYS A 171 15.55 9.48 -0.65
CA LYS A 171 16.91 9.67 -0.13
C LYS A 171 17.97 9.15 -1.08
N LYS A 172 17.78 7.97 -1.68
CA LYS A 172 18.73 7.42 -2.68
C LYS A 172 18.85 8.34 -3.89
N LEU A 173 17.75 8.92 -4.34
CA LEU A 173 17.76 9.90 -5.43
C LEU A 173 18.47 11.20 -5.05
N ARG A 174 18.27 11.70 -3.83
CA ARG A 174 18.90 12.96 -3.36
C ARG A 174 20.42 12.82 -3.11
N THR A 175 20.88 11.67 -2.65
CA THR A 175 22.29 11.48 -2.23
C THR A 175 23.21 10.88 -3.29
N GLY A 176 22.69 10.24 -4.34
CA GLY A 176 23.53 9.45 -5.24
C GLY A 176 23.49 9.88 -6.71
N GLY A 177 22.35 10.26 -7.23
CA GLY A 177 22.19 10.51 -8.67
C GLY A 177 20.82 10.10 -9.20
N PHE A 178 20.64 10.25 -10.50
CA PHE A 178 19.40 9.92 -11.19
C PHE A 178 19.56 8.62 -11.98
N THR A 179 18.62 7.69 -11.82
CA THR A 179 18.66 6.39 -12.50
C THR A 179 17.80 6.41 -13.76
N VAL A 180 18.37 5.99 -14.89
CA VAL A 180 17.68 5.82 -16.16
C VAL A 180 17.72 4.35 -16.57
N LYS A 181 16.60 3.81 -17.01
CA LYS A 181 16.53 2.47 -17.59
C LYS A 181 17.00 2.56 -19.07
N HIS A 182 18.04 1.83 -19.40
CA HIS A 182 18.57 1.72 -20.76
C HIS A 182 18.61 0.26 -21.19
N GLY A 183 17.64 -0.16 -21.99
CA GLY A 183 17.44 -1.57 -22.32
C GLY A 183 17.14 -2.41 -21.07
N ASN A 184 17.97 -3.41 -20.80
CA ASN A 184 17.88 -4.27 -19.61
C ASN A 184 18.71 -3.79 -18.41
N GLN A 185 19.34 -2.62 -18.49
CA GLN A 185 20.21 -2.10 -17.44
C GLN A 185 19.63 -0.83 -16.82
N ASN A 186 19.88 -0.61 -15.53
CA ASN A 186 19.60 0.62 -14.83
C ASN A 186 20.92 1.38 -14.66
N LEU A 187 21.08 2.48 -15.39
CA LEU A 187 22.25 3.34 -15.33
C LEU A 187 22.03 4.43 -14.27
N LEU A 188 22.94 4.57 -13.33
CA LEU A 188 22.95 5.63 -12.33
C LEU A 188 23.86 6.77 -12.80
N PHE A 189 23.31 7.97 -12.90
CA PHE A 189 24.03 9.19 -13.24
C PHE A 189 24.19 10.06 -11.99
N PRO A 190 25.40 10.26 -11.47
CA PRO A 190 25.64 11.20 -10.37
C PRO A 190 25.09 12.59 -10.76
N PHE A 191 24.47 13.28 -9.82
CA PHE A 191 23.89 14.60 -10.09
C PHE A 191 24.91 15.60 -10.63
N ASN A 192 26.17 15.46 -10.24
CA ASN A 192 27.26 16.30 -10.72
C ASN A 192 27.57 16.11 -12.22
N ASP A 193 27.21 14.96 -12.81
CA ASP A 193 27.48 14.62 -14.21
C ASP A 193 26.29 14.94 -15.12
N ILE A 194 25.15 15.30 -14.51
CA ILE A 194 23.94 15.67 -15.24
C ILE A 194 24.00 17.16 -15.57
N PHE A 195 23.88 17.48 -16.84
CA PHE A 195 23.70 18.84 -17.35
C PHE A 195 22.30 19.35 -17.04
N GLY A 196 21.30 18.54 -17.39
CA GLY A 196 19.89 18.87 -17.18
C GLY A 196 18.97 17.85 -17.85
N PHE A 197 17.69 18.18 -17.78
CA PHE A 197 16.62 17.43 -18.44
C PHE A 197 15.82 18.36 -19.33
N TYR A 198 15.41 17.89 -20.49
CA TYR A 198 14.56 18.67 -21.37
C TYR A 198 13.58 17.80 -22.16
N ALA A 199 12.50 18.43 -22.62
CA ALA A 199 11.51 17.79 -23.47
C ALA A 199 11.74 18.19 -24.94
N GLU A 200 11.83 17.20 -25.82
CA GLU A 200 11.98 17.34 -27.26
C GLU A 200 11.16 16.25 -27.96
N GLU A 201 10.35 16.62 -28.96
CA GLU A 201 9.54 15.69 -29.77
C GLU A 201 8.68 14.68 -28.94
N GLY A 202 8.18 15.11 -27.78
CA GLY A 202 7.35 14.25 -26.91
C GLY A 202 8.15 13.34 -25.97
N TYR A 203 9.47 13.34 -26.05
CA TYR A 203 10.34 12.57 -25.16
C TYR A 203 10.99 13.46 -24.10
N THR A 204 11.25 12.89 -22.95
CA THR A 204 12.13 13.52 -21.96
C THR A 204 13.55 13.03 -22.15
N ILE A 205 14.49 13.95 -22.19
CA ILE A 205 15.90 13.66 -22.41
C ILE A 205 16.70 14.09 -21.19
N LEU A 206 17.52 13.20 -20.65
CA LEU A 206 18.61 13.50 -19.74
C LEU A 206 19.85 13.79 -20.54
N LEU A 207 20.42 14.97 -20.38
CA LEU A 207 21.68 15.37 -21.00
C LEU A 207 22.79 15.34 -19.93
N THR A 208 23.88 14.62 -20.23
CA THR A 208 25.07 14.61 -19.39
C THR A 208 26.02 15.74 -19.76
N LYS A 209 26.99 16.07 -18.90
CA LYS A 209 28.06 17.04 -19.19
C LYS A 209 28.97 16.60 -20.35
N GLU A 210 29.05 15.29 -20.60
CA GLU A 210 29.77 14.72 -21.77
C GLU A 210 28.93 14.79 -23.06
N ASN A 211 27.81 15.51 -23.06
CA ASN A 211 26.90 15.64 -24.21
C ASN A 211 26.24 14.33 -24.67
N LYS A 212 26.12 13.34 -23.78
CA LYS A 212 25.40 12.10 -24.03
C LYS A 212 23.93 12.26 -23.66
N LYS A 213 23.03 11.75 -24.50
CA LYS A 213 21.57 11.80 -24.34
C LYS A 213 21.04 10.44 -23.85
N TYR A 214 20.18 10.46 -22.85
CA TYR A 214 19.45 9.29 -22.34
C TYR A 214 17.97 9.62 -22.23
N PHE A 215 17.11 8.62 -22.33
CA PHE A 215 15.66 8.78 -22.41
C PHE A 215 14.99 8.18 -21.16
N PRO A 216 14.80 8.94 -20.09
CA PRO A 216 14.08 8.45 -18.92
C PRO A 216 12.60 8.24 -19.23
N ASP A 217 12.05 7.15 -18.72
CA ASP A 217 10.64 6.75 -18.86
C ASP A 217 9.71 7.57 -17.94
N ARG A 218 9.96 8.89 -17.82
CA ARG A 218 9.27 9.78 -16.89
C ARG A 218 9.11 11.16 -17.49
N SER A 219 7.96 11.82 -17.21
CA SER A 219 7.75 13.22 -17.60
C SER A 219 8.63 14.17 -16.78
N LEU A 220 8.89 15.38 -17.33
CA LEU A 220 9.64 16.43 -16.62
C LEU A 220 8.99 16.80 -15.28
N ASP A 221 7.64 16.78 -15.18
CA ASP A 221 6.92 17.07 -13.92
C ASP A 221 7.27 16.05 -12.84
N LYS A 222 7.37 14.78 -13.22
CA LYS A 222 7.74 13.70 -12.30
C LYS A 222 9.22 13.70 -11.97
N ILE A 223 10.07 14.11 -12.91
CA ILE A 223 11.51 14.24 -12.68
C ILE A 223 11.79 15.41 -11.73
N GLU A 224 11.12 16.56 -11.90
CA GLU A 224 11.25 17.74 -11.01
C GLU A 224 11.09 17.36 -9.53
N THR A 225 10.11 16.50 -9.19
CA THR A 225 9.87 16.07 -7.79
C THR A 225 10.93 15.13 -7.23
N LEU A 226 11.76 14.53 -8.09
CA LEU A 226 12.80 13.57 -7.70
C LEU A 226 14.18 14.20 -7.59
N LEU A 227 14.38 15.40 -8.14
CA LEU A 227 15.65 16.08 -8.13
C LEU A 227 15.85 16.94 -6.89
N PRO A 228 17.07 17.05 -6.35
CA PRO A 228 17.40 18.01 -5.30
C PRO A 228 17.14 19.45 -5.79
N GLU A 229 16.28 20.19 -5.11
CA GLU A 229 15.91 21.57 -5.44
C GLU A 229 17.11 22.53 -5.38
N GLU A 230 18.11 22.22 -4.53
CA GLU A 230 19.34 22.99 -4.42
C GLU A 230 20.21 22.89 -5.68
N LEU A 231 20.16 21.74 -6.38
CA LEU A 231 21.00 21.44 -7.54
C LEU A 231 20.31 21.68 -8.86
N PHE A 232 18.99 21.53 -8.93
CA PHE A 232 18.25 21.60 -10.18
C PHE A 232 17.10 22.60 -10.08
N PHE A 233 16.90 23.37 -11.16
CA PHE A 233 15.79 24.30 -11.26
C PHE A 233 15.05 24.12 -12.59
N ARG A 234 13.71 24.08 -12.52
CA ARG A 234 12.86 24.04 -13.70
C ARG A 234 12.60 25.42 -14.23
N LEU A 235 13.25 25.78 -15.33
CA LEU A 235 13.14 27.10 -15.94
C LEU A 235 11.76 27.36 -16.57
N ASN A 236 11.25 26.36 -17.28
CA ASN A 236 9.97 26.42 -17.99
C ASN A 236 9.39 24.99 -18.19
N ARG A 237 8.39 24.85 -19.06
CA ARG A 237 7.77 23.54 -19.33
C ARG A 237 8.69 22.55 -20.01
N GLN A 238 9.78 23.01 -20.65
CA GLN A 238 10.67 22.20 -21.48
C GLN A 238 12.02 21.90 -20.82
N TYR A 239 12.47 22.70 -19.82
CA TYR A 239 13.84 22.62 -19.33
C TYR A 239 13.93 22.59 -17.80
N ILE A 240 14.72 21.64 -17.29
CA ILE A 240 15.23 21.58 -15.92
C ILE A 240 16.75 21.55 -16.03
N LEU A 241 17.45 22.50 -15.41
CA LEU A 241 18.92 22.60 -15.49
C LEU A 241 19.59 22.39 -14.14
N ASN A 242 20.80 21.87 -14.19
CA ASN A 242 21.69 21.81 -13.04
C ASN A 242 22.27 23.20 -12.76
N ARG A 243 22.36 23.61 -11.48
CA ARG A 243 22.91 24.91 -11.04
C ARG A 243 24.32 25.14 -11.59
N LYS A 244 25.15 24.11 -11.61
CA LYS A 244 26.56 24.19 -12.05
C LYS A 244 26.76 24.53 -13.52
N VAL A 245 25.73 24.42 -14.36
CA VAL A 245 25.81 24.74 -15.78
C VAL A 245 25.28 26.14 -16.10
N VAL A 246 24.64 26.77 -15.13
CA VAL A 246 24.14 28.15 -15.24
C VAL A 246 25.28 29.11 -14.96
N THR A 247 25.61 29.94 -15.96
CA THR A 247 26.70 30.95 -15.87
C THR A 247 26.18 32.32 -15.45
N GLY A 248 24.89 32.58 -15.62
CA GLY A 248 24.26 33.85 -15.26
C GLY A 248 22.89 34.01 -15.87
N PHE A 249 22.33 35.21 -15.77
CA PHE A 249 21.05 35.54 -16.38
C PHE A 249 21.00 36.98 -16.87
N LYS A 250 20.21 37.24 -17.90
CA LYS A 250 19.90 38.58 -18.38
C LYS A 250 18.43 38.90 -18.17
N ARG A 251 18.14 40.13 -17.77
CA ARG A 251 16.76 40.64 -17.73
C ARG A 251 16.34 41.05 -19.15
N THR A 252 15.27 40.45 -19.60
CA THR A 252 14.66 40.81 -20.91
C THR A 252 13.40 41.63 -20.67
N GLY A 253 12.90 42.32 -21.69
CA GLY A 253 11.69 43.16 -21.59
C GLY A 253 10.51 42.38 -20.98
N ASN A 254 9.61 43.10 -20.31
CA ASN A 254 8.37 42.58 -19.70
C ASN A 254 8.58 41.62 -18.49
N GLY A 255 9.68 41.77 -17.73
CA GLY A 255 9.94 40.96 -16.53
C GLY A 255 10.35 39.51 -16.76
N LYS A 256 10.68 39.14 -17.99
CA LYS A 256 11.27 37.84 -18.32
C LYS A 256 12.75 37.81 -17.99
N ILE A 257 13.27 36.64 -17.78
CA ILE A 257 14.69 36.34 -17.54
C ILE A 257 15.13 35.29 -18.54
N ASP A 258 16.27 35.54 -19.18
CA ASP A 258 16.96 34.55 -20.00
C ASP A 258 18.20 34.07 -19.24
N VAL A 259 18.25 32.78 -19.00
CA VAL A 259 19.34 32.10 -18.29
C VAL A 259 20.44 31.79 -19.29
N LEU A 260 21.66 32.18 -18.97
CA LEU A 260 22.85 31.91 -19.74
C LEU A 260 23.46 30.58 -19.23
N VAL A 261 23.79 29.72 -20.14
CA VAL A 261 24.30 28.37 -19.86
C VAL A 261 25.62 28.12 -20.58
N ASN A 262 26.51 27.43 -19.89
CA ASN A 262 27.74 26.94 -20.55
C ASN A 262 27.39 25.64 -21.26
N VAL A 263 27.20 25.74 -22.60
CA VAL A 263 26.51 24.71 -23.39
C VAL A 263 27.45 23.87 -24.24
N PRO A 264 27.09 22.58 -24.46
CA PRO A 264 27.60 21.78 -25.57
C PRO A 264 27.06 22.30 -26.91
N GLU A 265 27.81 22.05 -28.01
CA GLU A 265 27.32 22.25 -29.38
C GLU A 265 25.94 21.60 -29.55
N ASN A 266 24.96 22.30 -30.07
CA ASN A 266 23.57 21.88 -30.28
C ASN A 266 22.58 22.04 -29.11
N PHE A 267 22.92 22.78 -28.08
CA PHE A 267 21.96 23.15 -27.03
C PHE A 267 21.75 24.69 -27.01
N PRO A 268 20.57 25.20 -26.68
CA PRO A 268 20.33 26.64 -26.66
C PRO A 268 21.24 27.37 -25.66
N SER A 269 21.97 28.39 -26.13
CA SER A 269 22.89 29.19 -25.27
C SER A 269 22.13 30.08 -24.27
N SER A 270 20.85 30.31 -24.50
CA SER A 270 19.98 30.99 -23.54
C SER A 270 18.59 30.39 -23.51
N ILE A 271 18.00 30.29 -22.29
CA ILE A 271 16.70 29.68 -22.07
C ILE A 271 15.84 30.61 -21.23
N SER A 272 14.65 30.93 -21.73
CA SER A 272 13.73 31.84 -21.05
C SER A 272 13.08 31.18 -19.84
N VAL A 273 13.08 31.85 -18.70
CA VAL A 273 12.33 31.49 -17.48
C VAL A 273 10.91 32.01 -17.58
N SER A 274 9.93 31.18 -17.19
CA SER A 274 8.54 31.65 -17.11
C SER A 274 8.41 32.81 -16.10
N ARG A 275 7.52 33.78 -16.37
CA ARG A 275 7.31 34.97 -15.49
C ARG A 275 7.03 34.58 -14.05
N THR A 276 6.21 33.55 -13.84
CA THR A 276 5.85 33.03 -12.50
C THR A 276 7.04 32.46 -11.73
N LYS A 277 8.06 31.95 -12.42
CA LYS A 277 9.25 31.36 -11.81
C LYS A 277 10.45 32.31 -11.74
N ALA A 278 10.36 33.52 -12.31
CA ALA A 278 11.50 34.44 -12.39
C ALA A 278 12.06 34.87 -11.01
N VAL A 279 11.18 35.13 -10.04
CA VAL A 279 11.60 35.48 -8.68
C VAL A 279 12.23 34.29 -7.98
N SER A 280 11.58 33.11 -8.03
CA SER A 280 12.10 31.89 -7.44
C SER A 280 13.44 31.47 -8.05
N PHE A 281 13.62 31.68 -9.38
CA PHE A 281 14.90 31.43 -10.04
C PHE A 281 16.02 32.32 -9.48
N LYS A 282 15.79 33.61 -9.29
CA LYS A 282 16.80 34.51 -8.73
C LYS A 282 17.23 34.07 -7.34
N ASN A 283 16.27 33.83 -6.46
CA ASN A 283 16.55 33.35 -5.13
C ASN A 283 17.37 32.05 -5.15
N TRP A 284 16.98 31.10 -6.02
CA TRP A 284 17.70 29.85 -6.18
C TRP A 284 19.12 30.01 -6.72
N PHE A 285 19.35 30.96 -7.65
CA PHE A 285 20.67 31.22 -8.22
C PHE A 285 21.58 32.00 -7.26
N GLU A 286 21.05 32.93 -6.45
CA GLU A 286 21.76 33.79 -5.52
C GLU A 286 22.03 33.15 -4.14
N ILE A 287 21.54 31.93 -3.89
CA ILE A 287 21.87 31.21 -2.64
C ILE A 287 23.32 30.71 -2.76
N ASP A 288 24.23 31.39 -2.08
CA ASP A 288 25.59 30.93 -1.81
C ASP A 288 25.64 29.83 -0.76
#